data_29b079d83a8217c8493e24259250a2ff
#
_entry.id   29b079d83a8217c8493e24259250a2ff
#
_cell.length_a   1.000
_cell.length_b   1.000
_cell.length_c   1.000
_cell.angle_alpha   90.00
_cell.angle_beta   90.00
_cell.angle_gamma   90.00
#
_symmetry.space_group_name_H-M   'P 1'
#
loop_
_entity.id
_entity.type
_entity.pdbx_description
1 polymer ?
#
loop_
_entity_poly.entity_id
_entity_poly.type
_entity_poly.pdbx_seq_one_letter_code
_entity_poly.pdbx_strand_id
1 'polypeptide(L)'
;MPTARDALLDAAFAALGNRPWTAIRMVEVAAAAGVSRQTLYNEFHSKDGLAAALIRRESEAYLVGVDQVLAAAARDGGDAGECFAAAAGWTLRNARRSPLIRGALTGGRAQRPPLPDLAGALRTRVTDVLVREFPRLRPDDVAWACEAALRLTVSYVITPAPTDEDACLRVAQLVRSLLSWPAN
;
A
#
# COMPACT_ATOMS: atom_id res chain seq x y z
N MET A 1 -19.61 14.78 9.37
CA MET A 1 -19.34 14.00 10.60
C MET A 1 -18.96 12.59 10.18
N PRO A 2 -17.95 11.94 10.78
CA PRO A 2 -17.65 10.54 10.47
C PRO A 2 -18.90 9.67 10.78
N THR A 3 -19.13 8.67 9.95
CA THR A 3 -20.23 7.73 10.16
C THR A 3 -19.89 6.77 11.31
N ALA A 4 -20.90 6.08 11.86
CA ALA A 4 -20.66 5.01 12.84
C ALA A 4 -19.76 3.93 12.27
N ARG A 5 -19.88 3.65 10.96
CA ARG A 5 -19.03 2.73 10.23
C ARG A 5 -17.56 3.19 10.22
N ASP A 6 -17.31 4.47 9.94
CA ASP A 6 -15.94 5.02 9.92
C ASP A 6 -15.32 4.98 11.31
N ALA A 7 -16.05 5.38 12.35
CA ALA A 7 -15.57 5.34 13.73
C ALA A 7 -15.21 3.90 14.17
N LEU A 8 -15.96 2.90 13.76
CA LEU A 8 -15.68 1.49 14.03
C LEU A 8 -14.41 1.01 13.31
N LEU A 9 -14.23 1.41 12.04
CA LEU A 9 -13.03 1.06 11.28
C LEU A 9 -11.79 1.75 11.86
N ASP A 10 -11.91 3.00 12.32
CA ASP A 10 -10.81 3.73 12.97
C ASP A 10 -10.41 3.08 14.31
N ALA A 11 -11.38 2.71 15.12
CA ALA A 11 -11.15 2.00 16.38
C ALA A 11 -10.48 0.63 16.15
N ALA A 12 -10.92 -0.11 15.13
CA ALA A 12 -10.33 -1.39 14.76
C ALA A 12 -8.88 -1.24 14.27
N PHE A 13 -8.61 -0.22 13.45
CA PHE A 13 -7.27 0.11 12.97
C PHE A 13 -6.32 0.47 14.12
N ALA A 14 -6.76 1.35 15.02
CA ALA A 14 -5.98 1.73 16.20
C ALA A 14 -5.66 0.53 17.10
N ALA A 15 -6.60 -0.40 17.26
CA ALA A 15 -6.39 -1.62 18.04
C ALA A 15 -5.32 -2.54 17.42
N LEU A 16 -5.21 -2.60 16.08
CA LEU A 16 -4.19 -3.36 15.35
C LEU A 16 -2.77 -2.84 15.55
N GLY A 17 -2.59 -1.57 15.84
CA GLY A 17 -1.28 -0.99 16.15
C GLY A 17 -0.66 -1.56 17.43
N ASN A 18 -1.49 -2.09 18.35
CA ASN A 18 -1.04 -2.51 19.68
C ASN A 18 -1.10 -4.03 19.90
N ARG A 19 -1.85 -4.78 19.10
CA ARG A 19 -2.07 -6.23 19.31
C ARG A 19 -2.54 -6.93 18.04
N PRO A 20 -2.30 -8.27 17.92
CA PRO A 20 -2.71 -9.03 16.75
C PRO A 20 -4.25 -9.08 16.65
N TRP A 21 -4.76 -9.21 15.42
CA TRP A 21 -6.20 -9.28 15.13
C TRP A 21 -6.95 -10.32 15.96
N THR A 22 -6.33 -11.47 16.21
CA THR A 22 -6.92 -12.56 17.00
C THR A 22 -7.27 -12.13 18.41
N ALA A 23 -6.49 -11.23 19.03
CA ALA A 23 -6.69 -10.72 20.38
C ALA A 23 -7.69 -9.55 20.45
N ILE A 24 -8.12 -8.98 19.34
CA ILE A 24 -9.09 -7.88 19.30
C ILE A 24 -10.49 -8.44 19.49
N ARG A 25 -11.28 -7.86 20.41
CA ARG A 25 -12.67 -8.23 20.67
C ARG A 25 -13.62 -7.20 20.08
N MET A 26 -14.72 -7.67 19.47
CA MET A 26 -15.74 -6.81 18.87
C MET A 26 -16.35 -5.80 19.87
N VAL A 27 -16.53 -6.22 21.12
CA VAL A 27 -17.07 -5.34 22.19
C VAL A 27 -16.14 -4.18 22.50
N GLU A 28 -14.83 -4.40 22.44
CA GLU A 28 -13.81 -3.36 22.71
C GLU A 28 -13.76 -2.35 21.57
N VAL A 29 -13.91 -2.82 20.32
CA VAL A 29 -13.99 -1.96 19.12
C VAL A 29 -15.24 -1.08 19.20
N ALA A 30 -16.40 -1.64 19.53
CA ALA A 30 -17.64 -0.86 19.67
C ALA A 30 -17.53 0.20 20.78
N ALA A 31 -16.96 -0.16 21.93
CA ALA A 31 -16.74 0.76 23.04
C ALA A 31 -15.76 1.90 22.66
N ALA A 32 -14.64 1.58 21.98
CA ALA A 32 -13.67 2.56 21.53
C ALA A 32 -14.23 3.51 20.46
N ALA A 33 -15.14 3.03 19.61
CA ALA A 33 -15.84 3.83 18.60
C ALA A 33 -17.03 4.66 19.18
N GLY A 34 -17.37 4.48 20.46
CA GLY A 34 -18.51 5.16 21.08
C GLY A 34 -19.87 4.72 20.55
N VAL A 35 -19.99 3.49 20.05
CA VAL A 35 -21.24 2.95 19.50
C VAL A 35 -21.67 1.67 20.23
N SER A 36 -22.96 1.29 20.05
CA SER A 36 -23.46 0.05 20.63
C SER A 36 -22.89 -1.19 19.92
N ARG A 37 -22.82 -2.31 20.66
CA ARG A 37 -22.48 -3.60 20.08
C ARG A 37 -23.45 -3.99 18.95
N GLN A 38 -24.74 -3.66 19.11
CA GLN A 38 -25.75 -3.92 18.09
C GLN A 38 -25.45 -3.16 16.79
N THR A 39 -25.04 -1.88 16.88
CA THR A 39 -24.64 -1.06 15.74
C THR A 39 -23.48 -1.71 14.99
N LEU A 40 -22.46 -2.19 15.71
CA LEU A 40 -21.29 -2.86 15.10
C LEU A 40 -21.72 -4.13 14.34
N TYR A 41 -22.58 -4.97 14.95
CA TYR A 41 -23.03 -6.19 14.29
C TYR A 41 -23.98 -5.90 13.11
N ASN A 42 -24.77 -4.84 13.16
CA ASN A 42 -25.59 -4.41 12.03
C ASN A 42 -24.73 -3.97 10.84
N GLU A 43 -23.58 -3.30 11.11
CA GLU A 43 -22.66 -2.80 10.07
C GLU A 43 -21.79 -3.90 9.43
N PHE A 44 -21.30 -4.82 10.23
CA PHE A 44 -20.26 -5.75 9.76
C PHE A 44 -20.63 -7.22 9.91
N HIS A 45 -21.72 -7.56 10.58
CA HIS A 45 -22.26 -8.90 10.85
C HIS A 45 -21.32 -9.82 11.65
N SER A 46 -20.02 -9.75 11.43
CA SER A 46 -19.02 -10.61 12.07
C SER A 46 -17.68 -9.91 12.25
N LYS A 47 -16.78 -10.51 13.00
CA LYS A 47 -15.38 -10.08 13.14
C LYS A 47 -14.64 -10.14 11.79
N ASP A 48 -14.93 -11.16 10.98
CA ASP A 48 -14.35 -11.31 9.64
C ASP A 48 -14.89 -10.25 8.67
N GLY A 49 -16.16 -9.87 8.79
CA GLY A 49 -16.75 -8.77 8.04
C GLY A 49 -16.12 -7.42 8.35
N LEU A 50 -15.88 -7.14 9.65
CA LEU A 50 -15.14 -5.95 10.07
C LEU A 50 -13.69 -5.96 9.52
N ALA A 51 -13.00 -7.10 9.62
CA ALA A 51 -11.64 -7.25 9.09
C ALA A 51 -11.58 -7.02 7.58
N ALA A 52 -12.50 -7.62 6.82
CA ALA A 52 -12.57 -7.46 5.36
C ALA A 52 -12.84 -6.00 4.96
N ALA A 53 -13.73 -5.31 5.67
CA ALA A 53 -14.01 -3.89 5.44
C ALA A 53 -12.81 -3.01 5.75
N LEU A 54 -12.08 -3.29 6.85
CA LEU A 54 -10.87 -2.57 7.24
C LEU A 54 -9.76 -2.77 6.21
N ILE A 55 -9.49 -4.01 5.80
CA ILE A 55 -8.47 -4.34 4.79
C ILE A 55 -8.78 -3.60 3.48
N ARG A 56 -10.04 -3.62 3.03
CA ARG A 56 -10.45 -2.90 1.82
C ARG A 56 -10.19 -1.41 1.93
N ARG A 57 -10.62 -0.76 3.02
CA ARG A 57 -10.42 0.67 3.24
C ARG A 57 -8.94 1.05 3.22
N GLU A 58 -8.11 0.33 3.95
CA GLU A 58 -6.68 0.60 4.04
C GLU A 58 -5.97 0.38 2.68
N SER A 59 -6.37 -0.66 1.94
CA SER A 59 -5.81 -0.93 0.61
C SER A 59 -6.20 0.14 -0.41
N GLU A 60 -7.47 0.58 -0.41
CA GLU A 60 -7.96 1.67 -1.26
C GLU A 60 -7.24 2.98 -0.95
N ALA A 61 -7.14 3.36 0.33
CA ALA A 61 -6.43 4.56 0.75
C ALA A 61 -4.95 4.53 0.35
N TYR A 62 -4.29 3.37 0.49
CA TYR A 62 -2.91 3.19 0.08
C TYR A 62 -2.74 3.40 -1.44
N LEU A 63 -3.60 2.78 -2.26
CA LEU A 63 -3.53 2.88 -3.72
C LEU A 63 -3.85 4.30 -4.23
N VAL A 64 -4.81 4.98 -3.61
CA VAL A 64 -5.08 6.40 -3.90
C VAL A 64 -3.86 7.27 -3.61
N GLY A 65 -3.17 7.02 -2.50
CA GLY A 65 -1.94 7.71 -2.17
C GLY A 65 -0.80 7.44 -3.17
N VAL A 66 -0.71 6.22 -3.71
CA VAL A 66 0.23 5.91 -4.80
C VAL A 66 -0.06 6.77 -6.02
N ASP A 67 -1.34 6.84 -6.45
CA ASP A 67 -1.74 7.68 -7.59
C ASP A 67 -1.36 9.16 -7.37
N GLN A 68 -1.56 9.66 -6.15
CA GLN A 68 -1.24 11.05 -5.79
C GLN A 68 0.26 11.35 -5.86
N VAL A 69 1.12 10.47 -5.31
CA VAL A 69 2.57 10.70 -5.33
C VAL A 69 3.16 10.55 -6.73
N LEU A 70 2.65 9.64 -7.54
CA LEU A 70 3.04 9.49 -8.94
C LEU A 70 2.67 10.73 -9.75
N ALA A 71 1.41 11.18 -9.62
CA ALA A 71 0.93 12.36 -10.32
C ALA A 71 1.67 13.64 -9.88
N ALA A 72 2.05 13.74 -8.61
CA ALA A 72 2.87 14.86 -8.12
C ALA A 72 4.26 14.83 -8.75
N ALA A 73 4.97 13.70 -8.67
CA ALA A 73 6.32 13.56 -9.24
C ALA A 73 6.34 13.87 -10.75
N ALA A 74 5.35 13.37 -11.51
CA ALA A 74 5.26 13.64 -12.95
C ALA A 74 4.98 15.13 -13.24
N ARG A 75 4.07 15.79 -12.50
CA ARG A 75 3.80 17.23 -12.66
C ARG A 75 4.99 18.12 -12.35
N ASP A 76 5.82 17.72 -11.40
CA ASP A 76 7.03 18.45 -11.01
C ASP A 76 8.18 18.25 -12.02
N GLY A 77 7.92 17.57 -13.14
CA GLY A 77 8.88 17.33 -14.21
C GLY A 77 9.86 16.18 -13.92
N GLY A 78 9.54 15.34 -12.93
CA GLY A 78 10.35 14.20 -12.55
C GLY A 78 10.39 13.13 -13.66
N ASP A 79 11.51 12.46 -13.80
CA ASP A 79 11.65 11.31 -14.69
C ASP A 79 10.98 10.04 -14.12
N ALA A 80 10.95 8.96 -14.91
CA ALA A 80 10.36 7.68 -14.47
C ALA A 80 11.00 7.16 -13.16
N GLY A 81 12.33 7.35 -12.97
CA GLY A 81 13.01 6.96 -11.74
C GLY A 81 12.50 7.72 -10.52
N GLU A 82 12.24 9.02 -10.64
CA GLU A 82 11.69 9.85 -9.57
C GLU A 82 10.25 9.48 -9.25
N CYS A 83 9.44 9.16 -10.25
CA CYS A 83 8.09 8.62 -10.03
C CYS A 83 8.15 7.31 -9.22
N PHE A 84 9.05 6.41 -9.56
CA PHE A 84 9.24 5.17 -8.79
C PHE A 84 9.77 5.42 -7.37
N ALA A 85 10.70 6.35 -7.20
CA ALA A 85 11.19 6.75 -5.87
C ALA A 85 10.07 7.28 -4.99
N ALA A 86 9.18 8.11 -5.56
CA ALA A 86 8.01 8.65 -4.84
C ALA A 86 7.05 7.52 -4.39
N ALA A 87 6.75 6.57 -5.29
CA ALA A 87 5.92 5.40 -4.98
C ALA A 87 6.59 4.48 -3.94
N ALA A 88 7.91 4.27 -4.03
CA ALA A 88 8.67 3.49 -3.05
C ALA A 88 8.63 4.15 -1.67
N GLY A 89 8.89 5.45 -1.57
CA GLY A 89 8.84 6.20 -0.31
C GLY A 89 7.45 6.17 0.32
N TRP A 90 6.39 6.33 -0.48
CA TRP A 90 5.02 6.15 -0.01
C TRP A 90 4.79 4.74 0.55
N THR A 91 5.22 3.71 -0.18
CA THR A 91 5.09 2.30 0.20
C THR A 91 5.81 2.00 1.52
N LEU A 92 7.06 2.43 1.67
CA LEU A 92 7.85 2.23 2.88
C LEU A 92 7.21 2.87 4.10
N ARG A 93 6.75 4.13 3.99
CA ARG A 93 6.04 4.83 5.07
C ARG A 93 4.76 4.11 5.48
N ASN A 94 3.95 3.67 4.50
CA ASN A 94 2.68 2.99 4.80
C ASN A 94 2.88 1.59 5.36
N ALA A 95 3.87 0.83 4.88
CA ALA A 95 4.20 -0.49 5.43
C ALA A 95 4.66 -0.43 6.90
N ARG A 96 5.28 0.69 7.33
CA ARG A 96 5.61 0.90 8.76
C ARG A 96 4.40 1.27 9.60
N ARG A 97 3.48 2.04 9.06
CA ARG A 97 2.29 2.53 9.78
C ARG A 97 1.16 1.51 9.86
N SER A 98 1.05 0.63 8.86
CA SER A 98 -0.04 -0.33 8.75
C SER A 98 0.45 -1.76 8.63
N PRO A 99 0.25 -2.59 9.68
CA PRO A 99 0.52 -4.02 9.60
C PRO A 99 -0.25 -4.72 8.47
N LEU A 100 -1.43 -4.21 8.10
CA LEU A 100 -2.24 -4.72 7.00
C LEU A 100 -1.55 -4.50 5.66
N ILE A 101 -1.09 -3.28 5.39
CA ILE A 101 -0.36 -2.94 4.16
C ILE A 101 0.94 -3.74 4.09
N ARG A 102 1.70 -3.79 5.18
CA ARG A 102 2.92 -4.61 5.24
C ARG A 102 2.63 -6.07 4.89
N GLY A 103 1.63 -6.68 5.54
CA GLY A 103 1.25 -8.07 5.30
C GLY A 103 0.77 -8.31 3.86
N ALA A 104 -0.01 -7.39 3.29
CA ALA A 104 -0.50 -7.49 1.91
C ALA A 104 0.62 -7.37 0.86
N LEU A 105 1.64 -6.55 1.12
CA LEU A 105 2.81 -6.42 0.23
C LEU A 105 3.77 -7.60 0.32
N THR A 106 3.96 -8.17 1.50
CA THR A 106 4.94 -9.25 1.75
C THR A 106 4.37 -10.66 1.61
N GLY A 107 3.11 -10.79 1.19
CA GLY A 107 2.48 -12.09 0.93
C GLY A 107 2.18 -12.89 2.18
N GLY A 108 1.78 -12.25 3.27
CA GLY A 108 1.37 -12.88 4.53
C GLY A 108 0.18 -13.83 4.37
N ARG A 109 0.45 -15.05 3.88
CA ARG A 109 -0.56 -16.08 3.56
C ARG A 109 -1.28 -16.66 4.78
N ALA A 110 -0.81 -16.36 6.00
CA ALA A 110 -1.35 -16.93 7.24
C ALA A 110 -2.46 -16.08 7.87
N GLN A 111 -2.83 -14.95 7.29
CA GLN A 111 -3.83 -14.05 7.88
C GLN A 111 -5.25 -14.41 7.41
N ARG A 112 -6.18 -14.40 8.36
CA ARG A 112 -7.62 -14.51 8.08
C ARG A 112 -8.29 -13.20 8.51
N PRO A 113 -9.11 -12.56 7.65
CA PRO A 113 -9.40 -12.90 6.24
C PRO A 113 -8.16 -12.74 5.33
N PRO A 114 -8.18 -13.38 4.11
CA PRO A 114 -7.07 -13.28 3.18
C PRO A 114 -6.83 -11.82 2.77
N LEU A 115 -5.57 -11.43 2.70
CA LEU A 115 -5.18 -10.10 2.23
C LEU A 115 -5.26 -10.04 0.70
N PRO A 116 -5.61 -8.89 0.09
CA PRO A 116 -5.60 -8.71 -1.35
C PRO A 116 -4.15 -8.78 -1.89
N ASP A 117 -4.02 -9.09 -3.18
CA ASP A 117 -2.74 -8.93 -3.90
C ASP A 117 -2.45 -7.44 -4.13
N LEU A 118 -1.99 -6.79 -3.09
CA LEU A 118 -1.68 -5.36 -3.13
C LEU A 118 -0.42 -5.10 -3.98
N ALA A 119 0.50 -6.04 -4.05
CA ALA A 119 1.69 -5.93 -4.88
C ALA A 119 1.33 -5.95 -6.37
N GLY A 120 0.43 -6.84 -6.79
CA GLY A 120 -0.10 -6.86 -8.16
C GLY A 120 -0.89 -5.60 -8.50
N ALA A 121 -1.76 -5.14 -7.61
CA ALA A 121 -2.51 -3.90 -7.81
C ALA A 121 -1.59 -2.67 -7.91
N LEU A 122 -0.56 -2.58 -7.07
CA LEU A 122 0.45 -1.53 -7.13
C LEU A 122 1.19 -1.55 -8.47
N ARG A 123 1.66 -2.72 -8.88
CA ARG A 123 2.35 -2.88 -10.18
C ARG A 123 1.50 -2.37 -11.33
N THR A 124 0.25 -2.80 -11.43
CA THR A 124 -0.66 -2.37 -12.49
C THR A 124 -0.80 -0.85 -12.51
N ARG A 125 -1.11 -0.22 -11.36
CA ARG A 125 -1.27 1.24 -11.29
C ARG A 125 -0.02 2.02 -11.68
N VAL A 126 1.13 1.60 -11.19
CA VAL A 126 2.40 2.28 -11.52
C VAL A 126 2.70 2.13 -13.01
N THR A 127 2.52 0.93 -13.58
CA THR A 127 2.70 0.71 -15.04
C THR A 127 1.77 1.59 -15.86
N ASP A 128 0.47 1.63 -15.55
CA ASP A 128 -0.53 2.41 -16.29
C ASP A 128 -0.20 3.92 -16.28
N VAL A 129 0.19 4.45 -15.10
CA VAL A 129 0.58 5.86 -14.99
C VAL A 129 1.83 6.13 -15.82
N LEU A 130 2.87 5.30 -15.74
CA LEU A 130 4.12 5.55 -16.43
C LEU A 130 4.03 5.41 -17.95
N VAL A 131 3.28 4.44 -18.45
CA VAL A 131 3.01 4.32 -19.90
C VAL A 131 2.30 5.56 -20.42
N ARG A 132 1.39 6.14 -19.64
CA ARG A 132 0.67 7.35 -20.01
C ARG A 132 1.53 8.61 -19.95
N GLU A 133 2.30 8.78 -18.87
CA GLU A 133 3.12 9.99 -18.66
C GLU A 133 4.42 9.99 -19.48
N PHE A 134 4.94 8.81 -19.82
CA PHE A 134 6.18 8.64 -20.58
C PHE A 134 5.96 7.82 -21.88
N PRO A 135 5.20 8.34 -22.87
CA PRO A 135 4.79 7.60 -24.07
C PRO A 135 5.95 7.22 -25.00
N ARG A 136 7.15 7.72 -24.75
CA ARG A 136 8.36 7.33 -25.49
C ARG A 136 9.01 6.05 -24.96
N LEU A 137 8.63 5.61 -23.77
CA LEU A 137 9.12 4.36 -23.19
C LEU A 137 8.32 3.19 -23.75
N ARG A 138 9.00 2.09 -24.01
CA ARG A 138 8.31 0.86 -24.45
C ARG A 138 7.53 0.26 -23.28
N PRO A 139 6.26 -0.15 -23.47
CA PRO A 139 5.45 -0.73 -22.39
C PRO A 139 6.10 -1.94 -21.71
N ASP A 140 6.80 -2.80 -22.46
CA ASP A 140 7.48 -3.97 -21.93
C ASP A 140 8.64 -3.60 -21.00
N ASP A 141 9.42 -2.57 -21.37
CA ASP A 141 10.55 -2.09 -20.55
C ASP A 141 10.01 -1.44 -19.26
N VAL A 142 8.90 -0.69 -19.36
CA VAL A 142 8.20 -0.13 -18.19
C VAL A 142 7.69 -1.24 -17.28
N ALA A 143 7.04 -2.28 -17.83
CA ALA A 143 6.53 -3.40 -17.05
C ALA A 143 7.65 -4.15 -16.31
N TRP A 144 8.78 -4.37 -16.98
CA TRP A 144 9.98 -4.97 -16.38
C TRP A 144 10.58 -4.10 -15.28
N ALA A 145 10.74 -2.80 -15.52
CA ALA A 145 11.21 -1.85 -14.52
C ALA A 145 10.28 -1.78 -13.31
N CYS A 146 8.96 -1.81 -13.53
CA CYS A 146 7.95 -1.89 -12.46
C CYS A 146 8.13 -3.13 -11.59
N GLU A 147 8.30 -4.31 -12.21
CA GLU A 147 8.48 -5.56 -11.46
C GLU A 147 9.75 -5.50 -10.61
N ALA A 148 10.87 -5.08 -11.19
CA ALA A 148 12.15 -5.00 -10.50
C ALA A 148 12.10 -3.98 -9.33
N ALA A 149 11.57 -2.79 -9.59
CA ALA A 149 11.43 -1.73 -8.58
C ALA A 149 10.51 -2.14 -7.43
N LEU A 150 9.39 -2.81 -7.73
CA LEU A 150 8.49 -3.32 -6.70
C LEU A 150 9.17 -4.39 -5.83
N ARG A 151 9.87 -5.34 -6.43
CA ARG A 151 10.62 -6.38 -5.69
C ARG A 151 11.66 -5.77 -4.77
N LEU A 152 12.42 -4.78 -5.26
CA LEU A 152 13.39 -4.06 -4.46
C LEU A 152 12.72 -3.29 -3.31
N THR A 153 11.61 -2.59 -3.58
CA THR A 153 10.84 -1.87 -2.55
C THR A 153 10.31 -2.82 -1.47
N VAL A 154 9.75 -3.96 -1.86
CA VAL A 154 9.28 -5.00 -0.92
C VAL A 154 10.45 -5.59 -0.11
N SER A 155 11.61 -5.76 -0.73
CA SER A 155 12.83 -6.17 -0.01
C SER A 155 13.17 -5.16 1.10
N TYR A 156 13.05 -3.84 0.85
CA TYR A 156 13.26 -2.81 1.87
C TYR A 156 12.14 -2.72 2.93
N VAL A 157 10.93 -3.19 2.63
CA VAL A 157 9.89 -3.37 3.66
C VAL A 157 10.28 -4.48 4.64
N ILE A 158 10.96 -5.53 4.17
CA ILE A 158 11.37 -6.69 4.98
C ILE A 158 12.69 -6.38 5.70
N THR A 159 13.68 -5.90 4.95
CA THR A 159 15.03 -5.57 5.44
C THR A 159 15.32 -4.11 5.10
N PRO A 160 15.11 -3.18 6.03
CA PRO A 160 15.25 -1.75 5.78
C PRO A 160 16.67 -1.35 5.32
N ALA A 161 16.75 -0.39 4.41
CA ALA A 161 17.98 0.35 4.11
C ALA A 161 18.34 1.26 5.30
N PRO A 162 19.55 1.86 5.35
CA PRO A 162 19.95 2.81 6.37
C PRO A 162 18.95 3.96 6.54
N THR A 163 18.47 4.50 5.43
CA THR A 163 17.40 5.51 5.39
C THR A 163 16.39 5.19 4.29
N ASP A 164 15.20 5.81 4.36
CA ASP A 164 14.22 5.73 3.27
C ASP A 164 14.71 6.43 2.00
N GLU A 165 15.45 7.51 2.17
CA GLU A 165 16.06 8.26 1.08
C GLU A 165 17.03 7.37 0.29
N ASP A 166 17.88 6.59 0.99
CA ASP A 166 18.77 5.61 0.35
C ASP A 166 17.98 4.56 -0.44
N ALA A 167 16.90 4.03 0.15
CA ALA A 167 16.04 3.06 -0.52
C ALA A 167 15.43 3.66 -1.79
N CYS A 168 14.84 4.86 -1.69
CA CYS A 168 14.22 5.56 -2.81
C CYS A 168 15.24 5.88 -3.92
N LEU A 169 16.43 6.35 -3.55
CA LEU A 169 17.51 6.64 -4.51
C LEU A 169 17.92 5.38 -5.28
N ARG A 170 18.10 4.25 -4.60
CA ARG A 170 18.46 2.97 -5.23
C ARG A 170 17.36 2.46 -6.16
N VAL A 171 16.09 2.63 -5.79
CA VAL A 171 14.95 2.29 -6.66
C VAL A 171 14.98 3.16 -7.91
N ALA A 172 15.19 4.49 -7.79
CA ALA A 172 15.29 5.40 -8.92
C ALA A 172 16.46 5.03 -9.85
N GLN A 173 17.63 4.74 -9.29
CA GLN A 173 18.82 4.33 -10.05
C GLN A 173 18.59 3.04 -10.83
N LEU A 174 17.96 2.02 -10.19
CA LEU A 174 17.61 0.77 -10.83
C LEU A 174 16.70 1.01 -12.04
N VAL A 175 15.64 1.80 -11.86
CA VAL A 175 14.67 2.10 -12.93
C VAL A 175 15.34 2.84 -14.08
N ARG A 176 16.14 3.88 -13.81
CA ARG A 176 16.88 4.60 -14.83
C ARG A 176 17.80 3.67 -15.63
N SER A 177 18.50 2.77 -14.95
CA SER A 177 19.37 1.80 -15.60
C SER A 177 18.60 0.83 -16.52
N LEU A 178 17.43 0.33 -16.08
CA LEU A 178 16.62 -0.58 -16.86
C LEU A 178 15.99 0.11 -18.09
N LEU A 179 15.53 1.35 -17.93
CA LEU A 179 14.89 2.11 -19.01
C LEU A 179 15.89 2.75 -20.01
N SER A 180 17.16 2.87 -19.64
CA SER A 180 18.23 3.35 -20.53
C SER A 180 18.95 2.23 -21.27
N TRP A 181 18.65 0.97 -20.98
CA TRP A 181 19.31 -0.18 -21.62
C TRP A 181 18.87 -0.28 -23.08
N PRO A 182 19.80 -0.26 -24.06
CA PRO A 182 19.43 -0.42 -25.47
C PRO A 182 18.81 -1.81 -25.65
N ALA A 183 17.59 -1.85 -26.21
CA ALA A 183 17.00 -3.12 -26.63
C ALA A 183 17.86 -3.73 -27.73
N ASN A 184 18.41 -4.92 -27.47
CA ASN A 184 19.02 -5.77 -28.50
C ASN A 184 17.97 -6.30 -29.47
#